data_b6af779a335d11da6a3a8a1dabe23ad9
#
_entry.id   b6af779a335d11da6a3a8a1dabe23ad9
#
_cell.length_a   1.000
_cell.length_b   1.000
_cell.length_c   1.000
_cell.angle_alpha   90.00
_cell.angle_beta   90.00
_cell.angle_gamma   90.00
#
_symmetry.space_group_name_H-M   'P 1'
#
loop_
_entity.id
_entity.type
_entity.pdbx_description
1 polymer ?
#
loop_
_entity_poly.entity_id
_entity_poly.type
_entity_poly.pdbx_seq_one_letter_code
_entity_poly.pdbx_strand_id
1 'polypeptide(L)'
;MFKIFVDGEAGTTGLQIFERLAKRNDLEILKINPELRKDVNERQKMINESDVTFLCLPDAASMESAALCTNPNTRIIDASTAHRVNPAWTYGMPELSAEQREAISKSKRIANPGCHASGFILGVHPLVASGILPKSANLAAYSITGYSGGGKKLIAEYEAEDALSHKAGESKAIMAPAPYALALAHKHLPEMKKYCGLENVPFFNPVLGPYYKGMAVTVAIFPNMLTKKVGPQDLTEILAKHYECSKFVKVLPYEAAPVLFNGRLDPTVCNDTNNARIQVFGNENIMQVTTIIDNLGKGASGAAIQNMNIALGLDETIGLV
;
A
#
# COMPACT_ATOMS: atom_id res chain seq x y z
N MET A 1 -1.16 -25.59 12.64
CA MET A 1 -2.09 -24.60 12.07
C MET A 1 -1.85 -23.30 12.81
N PHE A 2 -1.58 -22.19 12.11
CA PHE A 2 -1.33 -20.91 12.76
C PHE A 2 -2.63 -20.23 13.15
N LYS A 3 -2.69 -19.65 14.36
CA LYS A 3 -3.84 -18.92 14.87
C LYS A 3 -3.75 -17.45 14.50
N ILE A 4 -4.76 -16.95 13.81
CA ILE A 4 -4.79 -15.59 13.28
C ILE A 4 -5.97 -14.83 13.91
N PHE A 5 -5.71 -13.63 14.41
CA PHE A 5 -6.74 -12.73 14.88
C PHE A 5 -6.78 -11.45 14.03
N VAL A 6 -7.98 -10.95 13.72
CA VAL A 6 -8.18 -9.68 13.01
C VAL A 6 -8.93 -8.72 13.91
N ASP A 7 -8.21 -7.79 14.52
CA ASP A 7 -8.82 -6.72 15.32
C ASP A 7 -9.29 -5.60 14.39
N GLY A 8 -10.60 -5.37 14.34
CA GLY A 8 -11.22 -4.44 13.39
C GLY A 8 -11.67 -5.09 12.09
N GLU A 9 -12.06 -6.37 12.11
CA GLU A 9 -12.55 -7.13 10.93
C GLU A 9 -13.67 -6.43 10.15
N ALA A 10 -14.49 -5.62 10.82
CA ALA A 10 -15.59 -4.89 10.21
C ALA A 10 -15.13 -3.70 9.33
N GLY A 11 -13.86 -3.28 9.35
CA GLY A 11 -13.31 -2.24 8.48
C GLY A 11 -13.12 -2.73 7.04
N THR A 12 -12.93 -1.82 6.06
CA THR A 12 -12.71 -2.20 4.65
C THR A 12 -11.48 -3.11 4.48
N THR A 13 -10.36 -2.76 5.08
CA THR A 13 -9.13 -3.57 5.04
C THR A 13 -9.28 -4.87 5.83
N GLY A 14 -9.90 -4.79 7.03
CA GLY A 14 -10.13 -5.96 7.89
C GLY A 14 -11.01 -7.01 7.23
N LEU A 15 -12.12 -6.58 6.61
CA LEU A 15 -13.01 -7.48 5.88
C LEU A 15 -12.28 -8.22 4.75
N GLN A 16 -11.48 -7.51 3.95
CA GLN A 16 -10.72 -8.14 2.88
C GLN A 16 -9.62 -9.10 3.37
N ILE A 17 -8.93 -8.74 4.47
CA ILE A 17 -8.00 -9.68 5.11
C ILE A 17 -8.75 -10.92 5.54
N PHE A 18 -9.86 -10.77 6.24
CA PHE A 18 -10.69 -11.87 6.71
C PHE A 18 -11.16 -12.77 5.57
N GLU A 19 -11.68 -12.20 4.47
CA GLU A 19 -12.14 -12.95 3.29
C GLU A 19 -11.03 -13.75 2.61
N ARG A 20 -9.80 -13.20 2.55
CA ARG A 20 -8.64 -13.91 2.01
C ARG A 20 -8.18 -15.04 2.94
N LEU A 21 -8.15 -14.81 4.24
CA LEU A 21 -7.77 -15.81 5.24
C LEU A 21 -8.78 -16.96 5.33
N ALA A 22 -10.09 -16.66 5.21
CA ALA A 22 -11.15 -17.67 5.29
C ALA A 22 -11.09 -18.74 4.20
N LYS A 23 -10.37 -18.48 3.10
CA LYS A 23 -10.15 -19.45 2.01
C LYS A 23 -8.94 -20.37 2.26
N ARG A 24 -8.22 -20.21 3.38
CA ARG A 24 -6.99 -20.95 3.70
C ARG A 24 -7.27 -22.06 4.71
N ASN A 25 -6.76 -23.25 4.42
CA ASN A 25 -6.93 -24.45 5.26
C ASN A 25 -5.76 -24.67 6.23
N ASP A 26 -4.69 -23.88 6.12
CA ASP A 26 -3.49 -23.94 6.96
C ASP A 26 -3.56 -23.00 8.17
N LEU A 27 -4.62 -22.20 8.29
CA LEU A 27 -4.84 -21.20 9.31
C LEU A 27 -6.11 -21.48 10.14
N GLU A 28 -6.08 -21.10 11.41
CA GLU A 28 -7.23 -21.02 12.31
C GLU A 28 -7.55 -19.56 12.59
N ILE A 29 -8.73 -19.09 12.20
CA ILE A 29 -9.14 -17.70 12.48
C ILE A 29 -9.84 -17.64 13.83
N LEU A 30 -9.24 -16.93 14.78
CA LEU A 30 -9.85 -16.66 16.08
C LEU A 30 -10.96 -15.63 15.91
N LYS A 31 -12.17 -15.94 16.38
CA LYS A 31 -13.33 -15.06 16.30
C LYS A 31 -13.65 -14.51 17.68
N ILE A 32 -13.63 -13.19 17.81
CA ILE A 32 -14.11 -12.50 19.00
C ILE A 32 -15.64 -12.47 19.01
N ASN A 33 -16.25 -12.64 20.20
CA ASN A 33 -17.70 -12.43 20.34
C ASN A 33 -18.04 -10.98 19.92
N PRO A 34 -18.97 -10.78 18.96
CA PRO A 34 -19.34 -9.44 18.47
C PRO A 34 -19.77 -8.46 19.57
N GLU A 35 -20.37 -8.96 20.65
CA GLU A 35 -20.76 -8.12 21.80
C GLU A 35 -19.55 -7.67 22.63
N LEU A 36 -18.47 -8.46 22.65
CA LEU A 36 -17.23 -8.20 23.41
C LEU A 36 -16.12 -7.57 22.56
N ARG A 37 -16.36 -7.26 21.30
CA ARG A 37 -15.35 -6.71 20.38
C ARG A 37 -14.67 -5.41 20.86
N LYS A 38 -15.28 -4.70 21.83
CA LYS A 38 -14.71 -3.51 22.47
C LYS A 38 -14.20 -3.78 23.87
N ASP A 39 -14.41 -4.98 24.41
CA ASP A 39 -13.92 -5.37 25.73
C ASP A 39 -12.40 -5.55 25.66
N VAL A 40 -11.68 -4.85 26.54
CA VAL A 40 -10.21 -4.81 26.56
C VAL A 40 -9.64 -6.17 26.93
N ASN A 41 -10.26 -6.89 27.88
CA ASN A 41 -9.75 -8.18 28.33
C ASN A 41 -9.94 -9.26 27.27
N GLU A 42 -11.10 -9.27 26.57
CA GLU A 42 -11.34 -10.23 25.50
C GLU A 42 -10.43 -9.96 24.31
N ARG A 43 -10.22 -8.68 23.93
CA ARG A 43 -9.25 -8.32 22.89
C ARG A 43 -7.83 -8.76 23.28
N GLN A 44 -7.41 -8.47 24.52
CA GLN A 44 -6.11 -8.88 25.02
C GLN A 44 -5.93 -10.40 24.94
N LYS A 45 -6.94 -11.16 25.34
CA LYS A 45 -6.94 -12.63 25.24
C LYS A 45 -6.77 -13.09 23.80
N MET A 46 -7.58 -12.61 22.84
CA MET A 46 -7.49 -12.97 21.43
C MET A 46 -6.12 -12.65 20.83
N ILE A 47 -5.58 -11.44 21.13
CA ILE A 47 -4.26 -11.01 20.68
C ILE A 47 -3.19 -11.99 21.18
N ASN A 48 -3.19 -12.33 22.48
CA ASN A 48 -2.14 -13.13 23.09
C ASN A 48 -2.27 -14.64 22.80
N GLU A 49 -3.44 -15.11 22.38
CA GLU A 49 -3.66 -16.48 21.92
C GLU A 49 -3.31 -16.68 20.44
N SER A 50 -3.14 -15.59 19.68
CA SER A 50 -2.82 -15.67 18.26
C SER A 50 -1.32 -15.76 17.98
N ASP A 51 -0.95 -16.42 16.87
CA ASP A 51 0.40 -16.35 16.29
C ASP A 51 0.62 -15.04 15.54
N VAL A 52 -0.44 -14.55 14.88
CA VAL A 52 -0.44 -13.25 14.19
C VAL A 52 -1.76 -12.52 14.46
N THR A 53 -1.65 -11.26 14.87
CA THR A 53 -2.77 -10.33 14.96
C THR A 53 -2.64 -9.24 13.89
N PHE A 54 -3.68 -9.04 13.09
CA PHE A 54 -3.82 -7.87 12.23
C PHE A 54 -4.57 -6.76 12.96
N LEU A 55 -4.02 -5.54 12.97
CA LEU A 55 -4.71 -4.37 13.49
C LEU A 55 -5.28 -3.57 12.31
N CYS A 56 -6.61 -3.56 12.17
CA CYS A 56 -7.35 -2.86 11.12
C CYS A 56 -8.21 -1.74 11.73
N LEU A 57 -7.58 -0.92 12.56
CA LEU A 57 -8.17 0.06 13.45
C LEU A 57 -7.71 1.48 13.11
N PRO A 58 -8.42 2.54 13.56
CA PRO A 58 -7.87 3.90 13.59
C PRO A 58 -6.60 3.98 14.45
N ASP A 59 -5.73 4.95 14.16
CA ASP A 59 -4.38 5.05 14.73
C ASP A 59 -4.34 4.94 16.26
N ALA A 60 -5.18 5.69 16.98
CA ALA A 60 -5.21 5.63 18.46
C ALA A 60 -5.59 4.23 18.97
N ALA A 61 -6.65 3.64 18.40
CA ALA A 61 -7.09 2.30 18.78
C ALA A 61 -6.08 1.21 18.40
N SER A 62 -5.31 1.42 17.32
CA SER A 62 -4.24 0.52 16.91
C SER A 62 -3.08 0.55 17.91
N MET A 63 -2.69 1.74 18.39
CA MET A 63 -1.68 1.89 19.44
C MET A 63 -2.10 1.21 20.74
N GLU A 64 -3.36 1.40 21.17
CA GLU A 64 -3.90 0.73 22.35
C GLU A 64 -3.89 -0.79 22.19
N SER A 65 -4.37 -1.29 21.05
CA SER A 65 -4.41 -2.72 20.78
C SER A 65 -3.02 -3.34 20.73
N ALA A 66 -2.04 -2.68 20.12
CA ALA A 66 -0.66 -3.14 20.08
C ALA A 66 -0.07 -3.26 21.49
N ALA A 67 -0.44 -2.37 22.42
CA ALA A 67 0.00 -2.40 23.82
C ALA A 67 -0.58 -3.57 24.63
N LEU A 68 -1.72 -4.14 24.21
CA LEU A 68 -2.32 -5.32 24.84
C LEU A 68 -1.55 -6.63 24.57
N CYS A 69 -0.66 -6.63 23.59
CA CYS A 69 0.14 -7.79 23.26
C CYS A 69 1.31 -7.98 24.23
N THR A 70 1.14 -8.90 25.16
CA THR A 70 2.17 -9.28 26.16
C THR A 70 2.86 -10.59 25.81
N ASN A 71 2.30 -11.41 24.92
CA ASN A 71 2.92 -12.64 24.45
C ASN A 71 4.08 -12.32 23.47
N PRO A 72 5.34 -12.67 23.83
CA PRO A 72 6.50 -12.37 22.99
C PRO A 72 6.52 -13.14 21.66
N ASN A 73 5.70 -14.18 21.54
CA ASN A 73 5.63 -14.99 20.32
C ASN A 73 4.62 -14.43 19.29
N THR A 74 3.63 -13.66 19.74
CA THR A 74 2.63 -13.06 18.86
C THR A 74 3.26 -11.98 17.98
N ARG A 75 3.03 -12.08 16.69
CA ARG A 75 3.36 -11.04 15.71
C ARG A 75 2.19 -10.11 15.52
N ILE A 76 2.47 -8.82 15.41
CA ILE A 76 1.46 -7.81 15.08
C ILE A 76 1.76 -7.22 13.71
N ILE A 77 0.75 -7.19 12.85
CA ILE A 77 0.77 -6.50 11.55
C ILE A 77 -0.25 -5.37 11.62
N ASP A 78 0.24 -4.14 11.67
CA ASP A 78 -0.60 -2.95 11.80
C ASP A 78 -0.87 -2.30 10.45
N ALA A 79 -2.13 -2.19 10.06
CA ALA A 79 -2.56 -1.54 8.83
C ALA A 79 -2.85 -0.03 9.00
N SER A 80 -2.80 0.50 10.23
CA SER A 80 -2.96 1.93 10.51
C SER A 80 -1.74 2.75 10.09
N THR A 81 -1.81 4.07 10.23
CA THR A 81 -0.67 4.95 9.98
C THR A 81 0.23 5.12 11.21
N ALA A 82 -0.22 4.68 12.39
CA ALA A 82 0.41 4.95 13.68
C ALA A 82 1.89 4.52 13.75
N HIS A 83 2.22 3.40 13.14
CA HIS A 83 3.52 2.77 13.33
C HIS A 83 4.42 2.77 12.08
N ARG A 84 3.95 3.29 10.95
CA ARG A 84 4.66 3.18 9.66
C ARG A 84 6.04 3.81 9.63
N VAL A 85 6.24 4.88 10.39
CA VAL A 85 7.55 5.55 10.52
C VAL A 85 8.20 5.39 11.89
N ASN A 86 7.60 4.58 12.77
CA ASN A 86 8.12 4.27 14.09
C ASN A 86 9.35 3.34 13.95
N PRO A 87 10.53 3.68 14.52
CA PRO A 87 11.74 2.87 14.39
C PRO A 87 11.67 1.51 15.13
N ALA A 88 10.73 1.34 16.08
CA ALA A 88 10.49 0.07 16.76
C ALA A 88 9.65 -0.92 15.92
N TRP A 89 9.17 -0.51 14.75
CA TRP A 89 8.37 -1.32 13.86
C TRP A 89 9.07 -1.53 12.52
N THR A 90 9.06 -2.76 12.04
CA THR A 90 9.58 -3.08 10.70
C THR A 90 8.54 -2.67 9.65
N TYR A 91 8.97 -1.89 8.68
CA TYR A 91 8.08 -1.50 7.57
C TYR A 91 7.82 -2.69 6.64
N GLY A 92 6.56 -3.01 6.41
CA GLY A 92 6.12 -4.21 5.71
C GLY A 92 6.18 -4.12 4.19
N MET A 93 7.34 -3.78 3.62
CA MET A 93 7.59 -3.75 2.17
C MET A 93 8.84 -4.57 1.85
N PRO A 94 8.71 -5.89 1.60
CA PRO A 94 9.84 -6.77 1.36
C PRO A 94 10.60 -6.46 0.06
N GLU A 95 10.00 -5.70 -0.84
CA GLU A 95 10.58 -5.29 -2.12
C GLU A 95 11.61 -4.16 -2.02
N LEU A 96 11.78 -3.55 -0.84
CA LEU A 96 12.82 -2.52 -0.63
C LEU A 96 14.22 -3.11 -0.78
N SER A 97 14.49 -4.25 -0.15
CA SER A 97 15.76 -4.97 -0.26
C SER A 97 15.68 -6.37 0.36
N ALA A 98 16.74 -7.17 0.15
CA ALA A 98 16.88 -8.48 0.78
C ALA A 98 16.93 -8.37 2.32
N GLU A 99 17.63 -7.36 2.85
CA GLU A 99 17.74 -7.07 4.28
C GLU A 99 16.37 -6.68 4.89
N GLN A 100 15.56 -5.91 4.14
CA GLN A 100 14.20 -5.56 4.55
C GLN A 100 13.31 -6.80 4.62
N ARG A 101 13.40 -7.68 3.63
CA ARG A 101 12.68 -8.97 3.64
C ARG A 101 13.09 -9.82 4.84
N GLU A 102 14.39 -9.91 5.12
CA GLU A 102 14.90 -10.63 6.30
C GLU A 102 14.42 -9.99 7.60
N ALA A 103 14.41 -8.67 7.70
CA ALA A 103 13.89 -7.95 8.85
C ALA A 103 12.41 -8.27 9.09
N ILE A 104 11.58 -8.33 8.03
CA ILE A 104 10.16 -8.70 8.14
C ILE A 104 10.02 -10.14 8.67
N SER A 105 10.81 -11.09 8.16
CA SER A 105 10.73 -12.49 8.59
C SER A 105 11.02 -12.69 10.08
N LYS A 106 11.87 -11.86 10.65
CA LYS A 106 12.28 -11.90 12.06
C LYS A 106 11.41 -11.03 12.98
N SER A 107 10.65 -10.09 12.40
CA SER A 107 9.94 -9.08 13.17
C SER A 107 8.73 -9.61 13.91
N LYS A 108 8.49 -9.03 15.10
CA LYS A 108 7.26 -9.20 15.89
C LYS A 108 6.31 -8.01 15.73
N ARG A 109 6.76 -6.94 15.11
CA ARG A 109 5.99 -5.68 14.92
C ARG A 109 6.20 -5.19 13.49
N ILE A 110 5.19 -5.35 12.66
CA ILE A 110 5.25 -5.02 11.24
C ILE A 110 4.22 -3.93 10.95
N ALA A 111 4.67 -2.81 10.40
CA ALA A 111 3.80 -1.74 9.95
C ALA A 111 3.48 -1.89 8.45
N ASN A 112 2.24 -2.19 8.13
CA ASN A 112 1.80 -2.39 6.75
C ASN A 112 1.74 -1.05 5.99
N PRO A 113 2.29 -0.96 4.77
CA PRO A 113 2.34 0.27 3.98
C PRO A 113 0.99 0.87 3.64
N GLY A 114 0.96 2.18 3.42
CA GLY A 114 -0.19 2.85 2.82
C GLY A 114 -0.18 2.75 1.30
N CYS A 115 -1.37 2.70 0.68
CA CYS A 115 -1.51 2.42 -0.76
C CYS A 115 -0.77 3.42 -1.66
N HIS A 116 -0.93 4.73 -1.44
CA HIS A 116 -0.21 5.74 -2.21
C HIS A 116 1.31 5.68 -1.95
N ALA A 117 1.71 5.41 -0.69
CA ALA A 117 3.11 5.26 -0.36
C ALA A 117 3.70 4.03 -1.05
N SER A 118 2.98 2.90 -1.09
CA SER A 118 3.42 1.71 -1.83
C SER A 118 3.69 2.03 -3.30
N GLY A 119 2.76 2.66 -3.99
CA GLY A 119 2.95 3.01 -5.40
C GLY A 119 4.11 3.99 -5.62
N PHE A 120 4.26 4.98 -4.76
CA PHE A 120 5.36 5.94 -4.83
C PHE A 120 6.73 5.28 -4.56
N ILE A 121 6.82 4.52 -3.45
CA ILE A 121 8.07 3.91 -3.02
C ILE A 121 8.55 2.88 -4.05
N LEU A 122 7.66 2.06 -4.59
CA LEU A 122 8.01 1.08 -5.63
C LEU A 122 8.56 1.75 -6.90
N GLY A 123 8.10 2.95 -7.25
CA GLY A 123 8.62 3.67 -8.41
C GLY A 123 9.90 4.48 -8.15
N VAL A 124 10.13 4.94 -6.91
CA VAL A 124 11.19 5.91 -6.59
C VAL A 124 12.37 5.29 -5.85
N HIS A 125 12.11 4.39 -4.88
CA HIS A 125 13.16 3.80 -4.06
C HIS A 125 14.32 3.20 -4.89
N PRO A 126 14.10 2.41 -5.95
CA PRO A 126 15.19 1.84 -6.74
C PRO A 126 16.06 2.90 -7.40
N LEU A 127 15.48 4.00 -7.83
CA LEU A 127 16.21 5.10 -8.46
C LEU A 127 17.13 5.82 -7.47
N VAL A 128 16.67 5.99 -6.24
CA VAL A 128 17.48 6.57 -5.16
C VAL A 128 18.54 5.56 -4.70
N ALA A 129 18.18 4.30 -4.50
CA ALA A 129 19.09 3.24 -4.07
C ALA A 129 20.23 2.99 -5.08
N SER A 130 19.96 3.12 -6.38
CA SER A 130 20.97 3.03 -7.43
C SER A 130 21.86 4.28 -7.54
N GLY A 131 21.53 5.36 -6.83
CA GLY A 131 22.23 6.63 -6.89
C GLY A 131 21.96 7.47 -8.16
N ILE A 132 21.03 7.02 -9.04
CA ILE A 132 20.67 7.79 -10.24
C ILE A 132 19.81 9.01 -9.89
N LEU A 133 18.96 8.90 -8.88
CA LEU A 133 18.16 9.99 -8.31
C LEU A 133 18.77 10.39 -6.96
N PRO A 134 19.27 11.63 -6.79
CA PRO A 134 19.87 12.05 -5.53
C PRO A 134 18.81 12.17 -4.43
N LYS A 135 19.21 11.95 -3.18
CA LYS A 135 18.30 12.07 -2.00
C LYS A 135 17.71 13.48 -1.85
N SER A 136 18.42 14.49 -2.34
CA SER A 136 18.01 15.91 -2.32
C SER A 136 17.00 16.26 -3.43
N ALA A 137 16.65 15.35 -4.33
CA ALA A 137 15.71 15.61 -5.42
C ALA A 137 14.34 16.09 -4.89
N ASN A 138 13.82 17.15 -5.49
CA ASN A 138 12.47 17.64 -5.25
C ASN A 138 11.51 16.96 -6.22
N LEU A 139 10.76 15.97 -5.72
CA LEU A 139 9.89 15.17 -6.54
C LEU A 139 8.47 15.71 -6.53
N ALA A 140 7.80 15.61 -7.68
CA ALA A 140 6.38 15.85 -7.83
C ALA A 140 5.69 14.54 -8.28
N ALA A 141 4.63 14.19 -7.54
CA ALA A 141 3.84 13.01 -7.83
C ALA A 141 2.34 13.33 -7.81
N TYR A 142 1.60 12.67 -8.67
CA TYR A 142 0.15 12.60 -8.58
C TYR A 142 -0.30 11.14 -8.54
N SER A 143 -1.48 10.89 -8.01
CA SER A 143 -2.04 9.56 -7.93
C SER A 143 -3.53 9.59 -8.20
N ILE A 144 -4.00 8.83 -9.18
CA ILE A 144 -5.43 8.59 -9.34
C ILE A 144 -5.80 7.30 -8.64
N THR A 145 -6.89 7.30 -7.85
CA THR A 145 -7.32 6.14 -7.05
C THR A 145 -8.83 6.02 -7.01
N GLY A 146 -9.31 4.78 -6.91
CA GLY A 146 -10.72 4.50 -6.63
C GLY A 146 -11.16 4.91 -5.22
N TYR A 147 -12.47 5.12 -5.03
CA TYR A 147 -13.05 5.62 -3.78
C TYR A 147 -12.99 4.65 -2.60
N SER A 148 -12.77 3.36 -2.84
CA SER A 148 -12.67 2.36 -1.77
C SER A 148 -11.55 2.65 -0.75
N GLY A 149 -10.52 3.40 -1.16
CA GLY A 149 -9.42 3.82 -0.27
C GLY A 149 -9.84 4.76 0.87
N GLY A 150 -10.98 5.44 0.75
CA GLY A 150 -11.55 6.29 1.80
C GLY A 150 -12.35 5.53 2.86
N GLY A 151 -12.46 4.20 2.75
CA GLY A 151 -13.15 3.34 3.70
C GLY A 151 -14.67 3.40 3.58
N LYS A 152 -15.35 2.74 4.50
CA LYS A 152 -16.81 2.52 4.44
C LYS A 152 -17.65 3.79 4.25
N LYS A 153 -17.24 4.90 4.88
CA LYS A 153 -18.00 6.16 4.77
C LYS A 153 -17.99 6.67 3.33
N LEU A 154 -16.81 6.74 2.70
CA LEU A 154 -16.69 7.22 1.32
C LEU A 154 -17.32 6.25 0.32
N ILE A 155 -17.19 4.93 0.57
CA ILE A 155 -17.88 3.91 -0.25
C ILE A 155 -19.41 4.16 -0.20
N ALA A 156 -19.97 4.33 0.98
CA ALA A 156 -21.42 4.59 1.12
C ALA A 156 -21.86 5.90 0.45
N GLU A 157 -21.01 6.93 0.43
CA GLU A 157 -21.29 8.19 -0.28
C GLU A 157 -21.37 7.98 -1.80
N TYR A 158 -20.50 7.15 -2.38
CA TYR A 158 -20.48 6.87 -3.82
C TYR A 158 -21.54 5.84 -4.27
N GLU A 159 -21.95 4.95 -3.38
CA GLU A 159 -22.91 3.87 -3.67
C GLU A 159 -24.35 4.19 -3.22
N ALA A 160 -24.58 5.37 -2.65
CA ALA A 160 -25.92 5.82 -2.28
C ALA A 160 -26.81 6.02 -3.53
N GLU A 161 -28.10 5.70 -3.42
CA GLU A 161 -29.06 5.87 -4.54
C GLU A 161 -29.15 7.32 -5.02
N ASP A 162 -28.89 8.29 -4.13
CA ASP A 162 -28.89 9.73 -4.41
C ASP A 162 -27.49 10.30 -4.69
N ALA A 163 -26.45 9.45 -4.83
CA ALA A 163 -25.08 9.89 -5.10
C ALA A 163 -24.95 10.68 -6.41
N LEU A 164 -25.83 10.39 -7.37
CA LEU A 164 -25.84 11.01 -8.71
C LEU A 164 -26.65 12.32 -8.79
N SER A 165 -26.99 12.95 -7.66
CA SER A 165 -27.60 14.28 -7.70
C SER A 165 -26.67 15.27 -8.42
N HIS A 166 -27.12 15.80 -9.56
CA HIS A 166 -26.33 16.73 -10.39
C HIS A 166 -26.47 18.19 -9.96
N LYS A 167 -27.15 18.47 -8.87
CA LYS A 167 -27.27 19.83 -8.36
C LYS A 167 -26.02 20.21 -7.57
N ALA A 168 -25.40 21.30 -7.95
CA ALA A 168 -24.24 21.84 -7.25
C ALA A 168 -24.57 22.04 -5.75
N GLY A 169 -23.76 21.45 -4.88
CA GLY A 169 -23.94 21.50 -3.42
C GLY A 169 -24.92 20.48 -2.81
N GLU A 170 -25.62 19.70 -3.63
CA GLU A 170 -26.54 18.65 -3.16
C GLU A 170 -25.95 17.22 -3.36
N SER A 171 -24.92 17.08 -4.20
CA SER A 171 -24.29 15.79 -4.43
C SER A 171 -23.47 15.34 -3.22
N LYS A 172 -23.71 14.12 -2.74
CA LYS A 172 -22.92 13.48 -1.68
C LYS A 172 -21.59 12.92 -2.21
N ALA A 173 -21.53 12.64 -3.51
CA ALA A 173 -20.32 12.14 -4.18
C ALA A 173 -20.01 12.96 -5.42
N ILE A 174 -18.72 13.15 -5.70
CA ILE A 174 -18.26 13.83 -6.89
C ILE A 174 -18.02 12.79 -7.98
N MET A 175 -18.90 12.74 -9.00
CA MET A 175 -18.80 11.84 -10.14
C MET A 175 -17.81 12.32 -11.20
N ALA A 176 -16.79 13.06 -10.77
CA ALA A 176 -15.66 13.53 -11.57
C ALA A 176 -14.36 13.29 -10.80
N PRO A 177 -13.20 13.18 -11.47
CA PRO A 177 -11.92 13.12 -10.77
C PRO A 177 -11.73 14.33 -9.86
N ALA A 178 -11.49 14.08 -8.57
CA ALA A 178 -11.43 15.13 -7.55
C ALA A 178 -10.08 15.12 -6.82
N PRO A 179 -9.23 16.13 -6.99
CA PRO A 179 -8.05 16.32 -6.15
C PRO A 179 -8.44 16.50 -4.68
N TYR A 180 -7.71 15.86 -3.77
CA TYR A 180 -7.95 15.97 -2.35
C TYR A 180 -6.63 16.13 -1.57
N ALA A 181 -6.70 16.21 -0.23
CA ALA A 181 -5.54 16.51 0.63
C ALA A 181 -4.81 17.82 0.22
N LEU A 182 -5.59 18.83 -0.14
CA LEU A 182 -5.10 20.11 -0.71
C LEU A 182 -4.23 20.92 0.24
N ALA A 183 -4.21 20.59 1.54
CA ALA A 183 -3.26 21.15 2.50
C ALA A 183 -1.82 20.63 2.31
N LEU A 184 -1.59 19.70 1.36
CA LEU A 184 -0.30 19.05 1.08
C LEU A 184 0.32 18.35 2.31
N ALA A 185 -0.53 17.88 3.21
CA ALA A 185 -0.16 17.20 4.46
C ALA A 185 -0.74 15.76 4.51
N HIS A 186 -0.70 15.06 3.37
CA HIS A 186 -1.21 13.69 3.29
C HIS A 186 -0.44 12.76 4.23
N LYS A 187 -1.17 11.90 4.95
CA LYS A 187 -0.62 10.98 5.97
C LYS A 187 0.43 9.96 5.43
N HIS A 188 0.51 9.76 4.12
CA HIS A 188 1.51 8.88 3.50
C HIS A 188 2.84 9.61 3.16
N LEU A 189 2.93 10.92 3.25
CA LEU A 189 4.16 11.66 2.95
C LEU A 189 5.37 11.26 3.82
N PRO A 190 5.21 11.02 5.14
CA PRO A 190 6.31 10.54 5.97
C PRO A 190 6.89 9.20 5.51
N GLU A 191 6.02 8.27 5.04
CA GLU A 191 6.45 6.98 4.49
C GLU A 191 7.26 7.17 3.20
N MET A 192 6.72 7.96 2.25
CA MET A 192 7.35 8.27 0.97
C MET A 192 8.76 8.83 1.17
N LYS A 193 8.88 9.83 2.06
CA LYS A 193 10.17 10.45 2.39
C LYS A 193 11.14 9.42 2.98
N LYS A 194 10.73 8.74 4.06
CA LYS A 194 11.59 7.86 4.85
C LYS A 194 12.10 6.68 4.05
N TYR A 195 11.21 5.96 3.38
CA TYR A 195 11.56 4.69 2.74
C TYR A 195 12.13 4.83 1.32
N CYS A 196 12.03 6.01 0.72
CA CYS A 196 12.86 6.36 -0.43
C CYS A 196 14.20 6.99 -0.04
N GLY A 197 14.43 7.30 1.25
CA GLY A 197 15.65 7.98 1.72
C GLY A 197 15.76 9.42 1.27
N LEU A 198 14.63 10.09 0.99
CA LEU A 198 14.61 11.47 0.53
C LEU A 198 14.87 12.47 1.67
N GLU A 199 15.60 13.54 1.37
CA GLU A 199 15.81 14.67 2.29
C GLU A 199 14.59 15.59 2.33
N ASN A 200 13.87 15.70 1.21
CA ASN A 200 12.70 16.55 1.05
C ASN A 200 11.41 15.73 1.02
N VAL A 201 10.32 16.32 1.54
CA VAL A 201 8.98 15.77 1.38
C VAL A 201 8.55 15.97 -0.08
N PRO A 202 8.10 14.94 -0.79
CA PRO A 202 7.66 15.13 -2.16
C PRO A 202 6.36 15.95 -2.23
N PHE A 203 6.20 16.76 -3.28
CA PHE A 203 4.89 17.27 -3.65
C PHE A 203 4.01 16.08 -4.05
N PHE A 204 2.84 15.97 -3.42
CA PHE A 204 1.94 14.86 -3.69
C PHE A 204 0.50 15.34 -3.83
N ASN A 205 -0.08 15.10 -5.00
CA ASN A 205 -1.45 15.46 -5.33
C ASN A 205 -2.27 14.20 -5.66
N PRO A 206 -2.99 13.62 -4.69
CA PRO A 206 -3.89 12.51 -4.95
C PRO A 206 -5.20 12.99 -5.56
N VAL A 207 -5.73 12.19 -6.49
CA VAL A 207 -6.98 12.42 -7.21
C VAL A 207 -7.90 11.23 -7.01
N LEU A 208 -9.08 11.48 -6.46
CA LEU A 208 -10.12 10.48 -6.30
C LEU A 208 -10.89 10.33 -7.62
N GLY A 209 -10.94 9.11 -8.15
CA GLY A 209 -11.74 8.77 -9.32
C GLY A 209 -13.08 8.14 -8.94
N PRO A 210 -14.14 8.29 -9.75
CA PRO A 210 -15.47 7.74 -9.48
C PRO A 210 -15.55 6.25 -9.89
N TYR A 211 -14.62 5.44 -9.40
CA TYR A 211 -14.58 3.99 -9.57
C TYR A 211 -14.13 3.33 -8.27
N TYR A 212 -14.53 2.07 -8.06
CA TYR A 212 -14.39 1.41 -6.77
C TYR A 212 -12.94 1.26 -6.32
N LYS A 213 -12.09 0.60 -7.10
CA LYS A 213 -10.69 0.29 -6.76
C LYS A 213 -9.76 0.31 -7.96
N GLY A 214 -8.47 0.37 -7.68
CA GLY A 214 -7.38 0.53 -8.62
C GLY A 214 -6.69 1.87 -8.40
N MET A 215 -5.39 1.92 -8.69
CA MET A 215 -4.57 3.08 -8.41
C MET A 215 -3.40 3.15 -9.37
N ALA A 216 -3.10 4.36 -9.85
CA ALA A 216 -1.88 4.67 -10.57
C ALA A 216 -1.17 5.85 -9.91
N VAL A 217 0.05 5.62 -9.42
CA VAL A 217 0.92 6.65 -8.86
C VAL A 217 1.99 7.01 -9.87
N THR A 218 2.04 8.27 -10.27
CA THR A 218 2.98 8.78 -11.28
C THR A 218 3.90 9.82 -10.68
N VAL A 219 5.20 9.66 -10.92
CA VAL A 219 6.25 10.57 -10.48
C VAL A 219 6.95 11.15 -11.70
N ALA A 220 7.00 12.48 -11.78
CA ALA A 220 7.72 13.18 -12.84
C ALA A 220 9.23 13.13 -12.57
N ILE A 221 10.00 12.80 -13.61
CA ILE A 221 11.47 12.76 -13.58
C ILE A 221 12.02 13.66 -14.69
N PHE A 222 12.72 14.70 -14.29
CA PHE A 222 13.41 15.58 -15.23
C PHE A 222 14.88 15.21 -15.30
N PRO A 223 15.53 15.23 -16.50
CA PRO A 223 16.95 14.85 -16.65
C PRO A 223 17.90 15.64 -15.76
N ASN A 224 17.61 16.91 -15.49
CA ASN A 224 18.42 17.76 -14.60
C ASN A 224 18.33 17.40 -13.10
N MET A 225 17.39 16.53 -12.71
CA MET A 225 17.34 15.98 -11.35
C MET A 225 18.27 14.78 -11.17
N LEU A 226 18.74 14.18 -12.25
CA LEU A 226 19.51 12.94 -12.23
C LEU A 226 21.01 13.21 -12.07
N THR A 227 21.72 12.28 -11.46
CA THR A 227 23.17 12.39 -11.22
C THR A 227 24.00 12.21 -12.48
N LYS A 228 23.42 11.61 -13.52
CA LYS A 228 24.01 11.45 -14.85
C LYS A 228 22.93 11.45 -15.93
N LYS A 229 23.34 11.68 -17.18
CA LYS A 229 22.41 11.62 -18.32
C LYS A 229 21.97 10.17 -18.56
N VAL A 230 20.67 9.92 -18.46
CA VAL A 230 20.01 8.64 -18.78
C VAL A 230 18.67 8.93 -19.44
N GLY A 231 18.23 7.98 -20.28
CA GLY A 231 16.92 8.00 -20.93
C GLY A 231 15.89 7.10 -20.24
N PRO A 232 14.67 7.02 -20.78
CA PRO A 232 13.61 6.21 -20.23
C PRO A 232 13.92 4.70 -20.24
N GLN A 233 14.68 4.21 -21.23
CA GLN A 233 15.13 2.82 -21.28
C GLN A 233 16.05 2.49 -20.10
N ASP A 234 17.03 3.37 -19.80
CA ASP A 234 17.95 3.16 -18.69
C ASP A 234 17.22 3.12 -17.33
N LEU A 235 16.22 4.01 -17.12
CA LEU A 235 15.40 3.98 -15.91
C LEU A 235 14.61 2.67 -15.81
N THR A 236 14.09 2.17 -16.94
CA THR A 236 13.39 0.88 -16.99
C THR A 236 14.31 -0.27 -16.58
N GLU A 237 15.54 -0.29 -17.07
CA GLU A 237 16.53 -1.32 -16.73
C GLU A 237 16.94 -1.29 -15.26
N ILE A 238 17.11 -0.09 -14.67
CA ILE A 238 17.40 0.07 -13.23
C ILE A 238 16.27 -0.51 -12.40
N LEU A 239 15.01 -0.16 -12.73
CA LEU A 239 13.83 -0.68 -12.04
C LEU A 239 13.70 -2.20 -12.22
N ALA A 240 13.86 -2.72 -13.44
CA ALA A 240 13.76 -4.13 -13.74
C ALA A 240 14.81 -4.96 -12.99
N LYS A 241 16.05 -4.47 -12.91
CA LYS A 241 17.11 -5.12 -12.15
C LYS A 241 16.83 -5.17 -10.66
N HIS A 242 16.27 -4.09 -10.09
CA HIS A 242 15.93 -4.05 -8.67
C HIS A 242 14.86 -5.09 -8.31
N TYR A 243 13.88 -5.29 -9.18
CA TYR A 243 12.74 -6.18 -8.95
C TYR A 243 12.84 -7.56 -9.61
N GLU A 244 14.00 -7.94 -10.15
CA GLU A 244 14.16 -9.20 -10.89
C GLU A 244 13.75 -10.46 -10.10
N CYS A 245 13.93 -10.44 -8.76
CA CYS A 245 13.54 -11.53 -7.86
C CYS A 245 12.18 -11.33 -7.20
N SER A 246 11.48 -10.23 -7.45
CA SER A 246 10.18 -9.95 -6.84
C SER A 246 9.08 -10.83 -7.42
N LYS A 247 8.24 -11.41 -6.54
CA LYS A 247 7.10 -12.23 -6.97
C LYS A 247 5.93 -11.37 -7.47
N PHE A 248 5.79 -10.15 -6.94
CA PHE A 248 4.60 -9.32 -7.14
C PHE A 248 4.89 -8.01 -7.87
N VAL A 249 6.14 -7.65 -8.12
CA VAL A 249 6.45 -6.42 -8.86
C VAL A 249 6.96 -6.77 -10.25
N LYS A 250 6.29 -6.24 -11.26
CA LYS A 250 6.66 -6.40 -12.67
C LYS A 250 6.94 -5.05 -13.29
N VAL A 251 8.16 -4.86 -13.75
CA VAL A 251 8.55 -3.71 -14.57
C VAL A 251 8.27 -4.06 -16.02
N LEU A 252 7.46 -3.25 -16.69
CA LEU A 252 7.14 -3.43 -18.11
C LEU A 252 8.25 -2.82 -18.95
N PRO A 253 8.54 -3.39 -20.14
CA PRO A 253 9.46 -2.78 -21.08
C PRO A 253 9.05 -1.35 -21.43
N TYR A 254 10.04 -0.49 -21.68
CA TYR A 254 9.76 0.83 -22.24
C TYR A 254 8.95 0.70 -23.54
N GLU A 255 7.94 1.57 -23.72
CA GLU A 255 7.01 1.55 -24.86
C GLU A 255 6.08 0.31 -24.96
N ALA A 256 5.97 -0.49 -23.87
CA ALA A 256 5.02 -1.60 -23.85
C ALA A 256 3.58 -1.11 -23.99
N ALA A 257 2.89 -1.50 -25.08
CA ALA A 257 1.50 -1.14 -25.34
C ALA A 257 0.43 -1.80 -24.43
N PRO A 258 0.67 -2.96 -23.77
CA PRO A 258 -0.41 -3.73 -23.11
C PRO A 258 -1.16 -3.03 -21.96
N VAL A 259 -0.57 -1.98 -21.37
CA VAL A 259 -1.22 -1.21 -20.29
C VAL A 259 -1.94 0.04 -20.81
N LEU A 260 -1.84 0.31 -22.11
CA LEU A 260 -2.46 1.47 -22.73
C LEU A 260 -3.72 1.07 -23.50
N PHE A 261 -4.83 1.67 -23.15
CA PHE A 261 -6.07 1.56 -23.93
C PHE A 261 -6.28 2.84 -24.74
N ASN A 262 -6.11 2.75 -26.06
CA ASN A 262 -6.19 3.91 -26.97
C ASN A 262 -5.32 5.10 -26.48
N GLY A 263 -4.07 4.85 -26.11
CA GLY A 263 -3.14 5.86 -25.59
C GLY A 263 -3.40 6.30 -24.15
N ARG A 264 -4.28 5.60 -23.41
CA ARG A 264 -4.62 5.89 -22.02
C ARG A 264 -4.19 4.74 -21.12
N LEU A 265 -3.73 5.07 -19.93
CA LEU A 265 -3.37 4.11 -18.92
C LEU A 265 -4.61 3.73 -18.11
N ASP A 266 -4.84 2.43 -17.93
CA ASP A 266 -5.90 1.91 -17.07
C ASP A 266 -5.37 1.65 -15.65
N PRO A 267 -5.81 2.40 -14.63
CA PRO A 267 -5.38 2.23 -13.25
C PRO A 267 -5.93 0.94 -12.58
N THR A 268 -6.79 0.19 -13.28
CA THR A 268 -7.48 -0.98 -12.72
C THR A 268 -6.85 -2.33 -13.12
N VAL A 269 -5.84 -2.34 -13.98
CA VAL A 269 -5.25 -3.57 -14.52
C VAL A 269 -4.61 -4.51 -13.49
N CYS A 270 -4.39 -4.04 -12.26
CA CYS A 270 -3.89 -4.84 -11.14
C CYS A 270 -4.97 -5.21 -10.12
N ASN A 271 -6.24 -4.86 -10.38
CA ASN A 271 -7.32 -5.14 -9.44
C ASN A 271 -7.46 -6.63 -9.13
N ASP A 272 -7.85 -6.92 -7.90
CA ASP A 272 -8.02 -8.27 -7.34
C ASP A 272 -6.74 -9.09 -7.21
N THR A 273 -5.58 -8.48 -7.47
CA THR A 273 -4.27 -9.12 -7.35
C THR A 273 -3.41 -8.46 -6.27
N ASN A 274 -2.31 -9.13 -5.90
CA ASN A 274 -1.23 -8.52 -5.11
C ASN A 274 -0.11 -7.96 -6.00
N ASN A 275 -0.36 -7.82 -7.30
CA ASN A 275 0.64 -7.38 -8.25
C ASN A 275 0.80 -5.85 -8.28
N ALA A 276 2.02 -5.42 -8.57
CA ALA A 276 2.36 -4.06 -8.96
C ALA A 276 2.96 -4.07 -10.36
N ARG A 277 2.51 -3.17 -11.24
CA ARG A 277 3.11 -2.93 -12.55
C ARG A 277 3.77 -1.58 -12.55
N ILE A 278 5.03 -1.54 -12.97
CA ILE A 278 5.79 -0.30 -13.07
C ILE A 278 6.15 -0.09 -14.55
N GLN A 279 5.95 1.11 -15.04
CA GLN A 279 6.35 1.47 -16.40
C GLN A 279 6.90 2.88 -16.45
N VAL A 280 7.94 3.06 -17.26
CA VAL A 280 8.51 4.37 -17.59
C VAL A 280 7.90 4.87 -18.88
N PHE A 281 7.50 6.12 -18.91
CA PHE A 281 6.99 6.82 -20.09
C PHE A 281 7.78 8.09 -20.32
N GLY A 282 7.67 8.65 -21.52
CA GLY A 282 8.28 9.94 -21.88
C GLY A 282 9.37 9.81 -22.91
N ASN A 283 10.33 10.69 -22.84
CA ASN A 283 11.45 10.80 -23.78
C ASN A 283 12.68 11.38 -23.08
N GLU A 284 13.77 11.63 -23.84
CA GLU A 284 15.05 12.14 -23.32
C GLU A 284 14.95 13.50 -22.59
N ASN A 285 13.86 14.27 -22.80
CA ASN A 285 13.69 15.60 -22.20
C ASN A 285 12.82 15.59 -20.95
N ILE A 286 11.92 14.61 -20.82
CA ILE A 286 11.03 14.46 -19.68
C ILE A 286 10.56 13.01 -19.59
N MET A 287 10.59 12.47 -18.39
CA MET A 287 10.21 11.09 -18.08
C MET A 287 9.18 11.08 -16.95
N GLN A 288 8.46 9.99 -16.85
CA GLN A 288 7.67 9.67 -15.67
C GLN A 288 7.77 8.18 -15.36
N VAL A 289 7.74 7.87 -14.07
CA VAL A 289 7.59 6.49 -13.58
C VAL A 289 6.18 6.34 -13.04
N THR A 290 5.44 5.39 -13.58
CA THR A 290 4.08 5.10 -13.12
C THR A 290 4.01 3.71 -12.54
N THR A 291 3.49 3.61 -11.31
CA THR A 291 3.23 2.36 -10.60
C THR A 291 1.72 2.15 -10.49
N ILE A 292 1.24 0.99 -10.94
CA ILE A 292 -0.18 0.61 -10.89
C ILE A 292 -0.31 -0.54 -9.89
N ILE A 293 -1.26 -0.41 -8.97
CA ILE A 293 -1.60 -1.43 -7.96
C ILE A 293 -3.11 -1.44 -7.69
N ASP A 294 -3.61 -2.54 -7.16
CA ASP A 294 -4.90 -2.51 -6.44
C ASP A 294 -4.68 -1.84 -5.07
N ASN A 295 -5.37 -0.72 -4.83
CA ASN A 295 -5.25 0.02 -3.57
C ASN A 295 -5.73 -0.78 -2.34
N LEU A 296 -6.55 -1.80 -2.53
CA LEU A 296 -7.00 -2.73 -1.51
C LEU A 296 -6.22 -4.06 -1.51
N GLY A 297 -5.56 -4.41 -2.62
CA GLY A 297 -4.66 -5.56 -2.78
C GLY A 297 -3.25 -5.25 -2.29
N LYS A 298 -2.30 -5.04 -3.22
CA LYS A 298 -0.90 -4.67 -2.93
C LYS A 298 -0.79 -3.37 -2.12
N GLY A 299 -1.79 -2.49 -2.24
CA GLY A 299 -1.86 -1.26 -1.46
C GLY A 299 -2.31 -1.42 0.00
N ALA A 300 -2.87 -2.58 0.40
CA ALA A 300 -3.42 -2.77 1.76
C ALA A 300 -3.44 -4.25 2.18
N SER A 301 -4.55 -4.97 1.96
CA SER A 301 -4.79 -6.33 2.49
C SER A 301 -3.84 -7.36 1.91
N GLY A 302 -3.52 -7.28 0.62
CA GLY A 302 -2.60 -8.20 -0.03
C GLY A 302 -1.17 -8.07 0.51
N ALA A 303 -0.68 -6.84 0.71
CA ALA A 303 0.61 -6.60 1.35
C ALA A 303 0.63 -7.13 2.80
N ALA A 304 -0.47 -6.98 3.55
CA ALA A 304 -0.57 -7.51 4.92
C ALA A 304 -0.47 -9.05 4.95
N ILE A 305 -1.15 -9.75 4.04
CA ILE A 305 -1.06 -11.21 3.90
C ILE A 305 0.35 -11.64 3.47
N GLN A 306 0.97 -10.93 2.52
CA GLN A 306 2.35 -11.19 2.11
C GLN A 306 3.31 -11.07 3.29
N ASN A 307 3.18 -10.02 4.09
CA ASN A 307 3.97 -9.81 5.31
C ASN A 307 3.76 -10.93 6.33
N MET A 308 2.51 -11.37 6.52
CA MET A 308 2.20 -12.51 7.38
C MET A 308 2.90 -13.79 6.90
N ASN A 309 2.79 -14.10 5.61
CA ASN A 309 3.40 -15.30 5.03
C ASN A 309 4.92 -15.29 5.26
N ILE A 310 5.60 -14.17 4.95
CA ILE A 310 7.05 -14.02 5.17
C ILE A 310 7.39 -14.17 6.66
N ALA A 311 6.64 -13.52 7.55
CA ALA A 311 6.88 -13.55 8.98
C ALA A 311 6.67 -14.95 9.61
N LEU A 312 5.80 -15.76 9.02
CA LEU A 312 5.55 -17.15 9.43
C LEU A 312 6.49 -18.16 8.73
N GLY A 313 7.36 -17.71 7.82
CA GLY A 313 8.24 -18.59 7.05
C GLY A 313 7.52 -19.41 5.97
N LEU A 314 6.35 -18.93 5.54
CA LEU A 314 5.57 -19.52 4.47
C LEU A 314 5.98 -18.92 3.12
N ASP A 315 5.60 -19.59 2.00
CA ASP A 315 5.70 -18.97 0.68
C ASP A 315 4.83 -17.69 0.65
N GLU A 316 5.44 -16.58 0.26
CA GLU A 316 4.79 -15.26 0.30
C GLU A 316 3.55 -15.16 -0.60
N THR A 317 3.39 -16.07 -1.57
CA THR A 317 2.30 -16.07 -2.55
C THR A 317 1.03 -16.78 -2.06
N ILE A 318 1.10 -17.55 -0.97
CA ILE A 318 -0.05 -18.33 -0.47
C ILE A 318 -1.24 -17.40 -0.16
N GLY A 319 -2.39 -17.67 -0.82
CA GLY A 319 -3.62 -16.89 -0.69
C GLY A 319 -3.59 -15.53 -1.40
N LEU A 320 -2.59 -15.30 -2.26
CA LEU A 320 -2.44 -14.11 -3.09
C LEU A 320 -2.40 -14.50 -4.57
N VAL A 321 -2.90 -13.62 -5.43
CA VAL A 321 -2.96 -13.80 -6.89
C VAL A 321 -2.12 -12.71 -7.55
#